data_fd2ed82439781de99859bd13d567d472
#
_entry.id   fd2ed82439781de99859bd13d567d472
#
_cell.length_a   1.000
_cell.length_b   1.000
_cell.length_c   1.000
_cell.angle_alpha   90.00
_cell.angle_beta   90.00
_cell.angle_gamma   90.00
#
_symmetry.space_group_name_H-M   'P 1'
#
loop_
_entity.id
_entity.type
_entity.pdbx_description
1 polymer ?
#
loop_
_entity_poly.entity_id
_entity_poly.type
_entity_poly.pdbx_seq_one_letter_code
_entity_poly.pdbx_strand_id
1 'polypeptide(L)'
;MTHDPVTTEQLMHDLQVHQIELQLQNEELQRAQLALELSHARYFDLYDLAPVGYLTVAADGLIVEANLSAATLLGIVRSALVKRPLSRFIVKAHQDSYYQCRRQLLETGQAQSCELQVLQNDGVMLWVRLIVSAVQDGTEVPALRVILTDISERKRLDDALRETNTNLELARLQADRANLAKSEFLSSMSHELRSPLNAILGFAQLMESGAPPPTPSQQASLEQILKGGWYLLALINDILDLASIESGHAALSMESVALGAVLQDCQTLIEPLTTDRAVHISFPELPVTCSVQADPTRLKQVIINLLSNAIKYNQAGGSVAVSCSSPAAGRLRISVRDSGPGLSKQKLAQLFQPFNRLGQEAGSTKGTGIGLVVSQRLIQSMGGEMGVESMEGVGSLFWFELKLVDAESASTACTVRATQPMPAQATPLNHPVQRTVLYVEDNADNIALMTQLLVARPGLRLVGAPDAMRGMAMARSLAPDVVVMDINLPDISGLEVLQLLQADPATRHIPVLALSANAMPRDVEKGLSAGFYRYITKPIKVNEFLQALDEGLAMAGKAL
;
A
#
# COMPACT_ATOMS: atom_id res chain seq x y z
N MET A 1 -124.09 20.06 7.59
CA MET A 1 -122.70 20.53 7.52
C MET A 1 -121.95 19.47 6.74
N THR A 2 -121.82 19.75 5.47
CA THR A 2 -121.10 18.89 4.54
C THR A 2 -119.58 19.27 4.60
N HIS A 3 -118.77 18.43 5.17
CA HIS A 3 -117.34 18.54 5.06
C HIS A 3 -116.96 18.30 3.60
N ASP A 4 -116.34 19.28 3.02
CA ASP A 4 -115.89 19.32 1.62
C ASP A 4 -114.80 18.28 1.43
N PRO A 5 -114.93 17.22 0.57
CA PRO A 5 -113.96 16.15 0.38
C PRO A 5 -112.60 16.69 -0.22
N VAL A 6 -112.67 17.82 -0.90
CA VAL A 6 -111.46 18.43 -1.51
C VAL A 6 -110.44 18.98 -0.49
N THR A 7 -110.96 19.44 0.69
CA THR A 7 -110.05 19.96 1.74
C THR A 7 -109.30 18.82 2.48
N THR A 8 -109.90 17.62 2.55
CA THR A 8 -109.24 16.48 3.20
C THR A 8 -108.17 15.84 2.33
N GLU A 9 -108.35 15.79 1.01
CA GLU A 9 -107.31 15.36 0.04
C GLU A 9 -106.14 16.32 -0.02
N GLN A 10 -106.36 17.62 0.01
CA GLN A 10 -105.31 18.62 0.07
C GLN A 10 -104.48 18.51 1.37
N LEU A 11 -105.14 18.31 2.52
CA LEU A 11 -104.49 18.13 3.80
C LEU A 11 -103.60 16.87 3.81
N MET A 12 -104.14 15.79 3.23
CA MET A 12 -103.36 14.54 3.09
C MET A 12 -102.16 14.69 2.18
N HIS A 13 -102.27 15.43 1.07
CA HIS A 13 -101.18 15.74 0.14
C HIS A 13 -100.14 16.59 0.82
N ASP A 14 -100.52 17.66 1.52
CA ASP A 14 -99.61 18.55 2.24
C ASP A 14 -98.87 17.79 3.37
N LEU A 15 -99.55 16.89 4.06
CA LEU A 15 -98.94 16.00 5.06
C LEU A 15 -97.91 15.04 4.44
N GLN A 16 -98.23 14.48 3.25
CA GLN A 16 -97.26 13.62 2.52
C GLN A 16 -96.08 14.39 2.04
N VAL A 17 -96.26 15.59 1.52
CA VAL A 17 -95.16 16.45 1.11
C VAL A 17 -94.24 16.83 2.30
N HIS A 18 -94.88 17.20 3.44
CA HIS A 18 -94.13 17.51 4.67
C HIS A 18 -93.38 16.29 5.23
N GLN A 19 -93.98 15.11 5.10
CA GLN A 19 -93.33 13.87 5.54
C GLN A 19 -92.09 13.54 4.67
N ILE A 20 -92.17 13.76 3.34
CA ILE A 20 -91.05 13.58 2.42
C ILE A 20 -89.98 14.64 2.69
N GLU A 21 -90.33 15.91 2.92
CA GLU A 21 -89.37 16.97 3.29
C GLU A 21 -88.61 16.67 4.57
N LEU A 22 -89.35 16.24 5.63
CA LEU A 22 -88.75 15.82 6.90
C LEU A 22 -87.80 14.62 6.72
N GLN A 23 -88.19 13.69 5.86
CA GLN A 23 -87.41 12.50 5.56
C GLN A 23 -86.09 12.88 4.85
N LEU A 24 -86.16 13.78 3.86
CA LEU A 24 -84.97 14.33 3.14
C LEU A 24 -84.04 15.13 4.08
N GLN A 25 -84.65 16.00 4.92
CA GLN A 25 -83.83 16.75 5.92
C GLN A 25 -83.14 15.81 6.92
N ASN A 26 -83.83 14.71 7.34
CA ASN A 26 -83.21 13.75 8.24
C ASN A 26 -82.05 12.97 7.55
N GLU A 27 -82.20 12.61 6.26
CA GLU A 27 -81.17 11.99 5.50
C GLU A 27 -79.98 12.92 5.29
N GLU A 28 -80.20 14.22 5.01
CA GLU A 28 -79.14 15.24 4.90
C GLU A 28 -78.40 15.45 6.24
N LEU A 29 -79.14 15.50 7.33
CA LEU A 29 -78.58 15.62 8.69
C LEU A 29 -77.70 14.42 9.02
N GLN A 30 -78.18 13.19 8.75
CA GLN A 30 -77.40 11.97 8.96
C GLN A 30 -76.11 11.95 8.09
N ARG A 31 -76.23 12.35 6.83
CA ARG A 31 -75.01 12.47 5.94
C ARG A 31 -74.00 13.52 6.45
N ALA A 32 -74.48 14.68 6.88
CA ALA A 32 -73.65 15.72 7.47
C ALA A 32 -72.96 15.25 8.75
N GLN A 33 -73.73 14.51 9.61
CA GLN A 33 -73.23 13.96 10.86
C GLN A 33 -72.14 12.90 10.61
N LEU A 34 -72.35 11.98 9.67
CA LEU A 34 -71.38 10.97 9.26
C LEU A 34 -70.12 11.62 8.65
N ALA A 35 -70.27 12.64 7.79
CA ALA A 35 -69.17 13.39 7.22
C ALA A 35 -68.35 14.09 8.29
N LEU A 36 -68.99 14.67 9.32
CA LEU A 36 -68.33 15.29 10.45
C LEU A 36 -67.55 14.28 11.30
N GLU A 37 -68.15 13.12 11.58
CA GLU A 37 -67.47 12.04 12.32
C GLU A 37 -66.25 11.52 11.57
N LEU A 38 -66.34 11.29 10.25
CA LEU A 38 -65.21 10.92 9.41
C LEU A 38 -64.12 11.99 9.36
N SER A 39 -64.54 13.27 9.33
CA SER A 39 -63.60 14.39 9.40
C SER A 39 -62.89 14.47 10.74
N HIS A 40 -63.62 14.27 11.85
CA HIS A 40 -63.03 14.22 13.19
C HIS A 40 -62.06 13.03 13.36
N ALA A 41 -62.42 11.87 12.86
CA ALA A 41 -61.55 10.69 12.91
C ALA A 41 -60.24 10.95 12.12
N ARG A 42 -60.33 11.51 10.91
CA ARG A 42 -59.13 11.90 10.12
C ARG A 42 -58.29 12.97 10.82
N TYR A 43 -58.92 13.95 11.45
CA TYR A 43 -58.18 14.97 12.20
C TYR A 43 -57.44 14.36 13.40
N PHE A 44 -58.12 13.43 14.13
CA PHE A 44 -57.50 12.72 15.24
C PHE A 44 -56.27 11.91 14.78
N ASP A 45 -56.40 11.14 13.69
CA ASP A 45 -55.29 10.33 13.14
C ASP A 45 -54.14 11.21 12.68
N LEU A 46 -54.40 12.29 11.96
CA LEU A 46 -53.38 13.16 11.39
C LEU A 46 -52.70 14.08 12.43
N TYR A 47 -53.42 14.49 13.45
CA TYR A 47 -52.94 15.45 14.45
C TYR A 47 -52.46 14.76 15.72
N ASP A 48 -53.32 13.97 16.37
CA ASP A 48 -53.04 13.38 17.68
C ASP A 48 -52.09 12.18 17.62
N LEU A 49 -52.19 11.36 16.55
CA LEU A 49 -51.30 10.20 16.34
C LEU A 49 -50.10 10.48 15.43
N ALA A 50 -49.90 11.75 15.03
CA ALA A 50 -48.69 12.12 14.27
C ALA A 50 -47.42 11.71 15.05
N PRO A 51 -46.35 11.20 14.35
CA PRO A 51 -45.10 10.78 15.00
C PRO A 51 -44.24 11.96 15.51
N VAL A 52 -44.81 13.15 15.56
CA VAL A 52 -44.19 14.37 16.03
C VAL A 52 -45.07 15.13 16.97
N GLY A 53 -44.50 15.80 17.95
CA GLY A 53 -45.23 16.67 18.85
C GLY A 53 -45.63 17.97 18.16
N TYR A 54 -46.93 18.26 18.04
CA TYR A 54 -47.46 19.54 17.58
C TYR A 54 -47.89 20.42 18.77
N LEU A 55 -47.43 21.65 18.80
CA LEU A 55 -47.83 22.68 19.77
C LEU A 55 -48.22 23.95 19.04
N THR A 56 -49.29 24.60 19.48
CA THR A 56 -49.59 25.99 19.17
C THR A 56 -49.19 26.86 20.37
N VAL A 57 -48.33 27.84 20.14
CA VAL A 57 -47.77 28.69 21.19
C VAL A 57 -48.17 30.14 20.90
N ALA A 58 -48.75 30.82 21.87
CA ALA A 58 -49.11 32.26 21.76
C ALA A 58 -47.87 33.19 21.73
N ALA A 59 -48.06 34.44 21.37
CA ALA A 59 -47.01 35.43 21.32
C ALA A 59 -46.24 35.65 22.63
N ASP A 60 -46.88 35.38 23.78
CA ASP A 60 -46.28 35.42 25.12
C ASP A 60 -45.47 34.17 25.48
N GLY A 61 -45.53 33.14 24.63
CA GLY A 61 -44.79 31.86 24.81
C GLY A 61 -45.58 30.79 25.55
N LEU A 62 -46.87 31.01 25.82
CA LEU A 62 -47.74 30.02 26.45
C LEU A 62 -48.29 29.04 25.43
N ILE A 63 -48.35 27.76 25.80
CA ILE A 63 -48.93 26.70 24.98
C ILE A 63 -50.44 26.87 24.96
N VAL A 64 -51.03 27.04 23.78
CA VAL A 64 -52.47 27.14 23.54
C VAL A 64 -53.04 25.77 23.25
N GLU A 65 -52.38 25.01 22.38
CA GLU A 65 -52.82 23.65 21.99
C GLU A 65 -51.62 22.72 21.94
N ALA A 66 -51.88 21.43 22.16
CA ALA A 66 -50.89 20.36 22.04
C ALA A 66 -51.59 19.11 21.56
N ASN A 67 -50.92 18.35 20.68
CA ASN A 67 -51.36 17.00 20.30
C ASN A 67 -50.93 15.96 21.36
N LEU A 68 -51.41 14.74 21.20
CA LEU A 68 -51.09 13.65 22.12
C LEU A 68 -49.63 13.28 22.10
N SER A 69 -48.99 13.31 20.92
CA SER A 69 -47.55 13.03 20.76
C SER A 69 -46.68 14.05 21.50
N ALA A 70 -47.00 15.35 21.49
CA ALA A 70 -46.32 16.36 22.29
C ALA A 70 -46.46 16.10 23.80
N ALA A 71 -47.65 15.70 24.24
CA ALA A 71 -47.92 15.36 25.64
C ALA A 71 -47.08 14.15 26.08
N THR A 72 -47.01 13.11 25.27
CA THR A 72 -46.19 11.92 25.51
C THR A 72 -44.69 12.28 25.52
N LEU A 73 -44.21 13.06 24.54
CA LEU A 73 -42.82 13.50 24.44
C LEU A 73 -42.38 14.34 25.65
N LEU A 74 -43.26 15.18 26.20
CA LEU A 74 -42.96 15.99 27.38
C LEU A 74 -43.30 15.30 28.71
N GLY A 75 -43.88 14.10 28.66
CA GLY A 75 -44.23 13.31 29.86
C GLY A 75 -45.30 13.94 30.71
N ILE A 76 -46.24 14.70 30.11
CA ILE A 76 -47.28 15.43 30.82
C ILE A 76 -48.62 15.29 30.12
N VAL A 77 -49.71 15.19 30.91
CA VAL A 77 -51.07 15.11 30.38
C VAL A 77 -51.38 16.38 29.57
N ARG A 78 -52.03 16.21 28.40
CA ARG A 78 -52.35 17.30 27.44
C ARG A 78 -52.99 18.54 28.11
N SER A 79 -53.97 18.32 29.00
CA SER A 79 -54.68 19.37 29.70
C SER A 79 -53.77 20.20 30.65
N ALA A 80 -52.67 19.61 31.14
CA ALA A 80 -51.72 20.27 32.01
C ALA A 80 -50.60 21.00 31.24
N LEU A 81 -50.47 20.82 29.90
CA LEU A 81 -49.55 21.56 29.02
C LEU A 81 -50.11 22.93 28.67
N VAL A 82 -51.38 23.04 28.47
CA VAL A 82 -52.09 24.29 28.10
C VAL A 82 -51.86 25.36 29.15
N LYS A 83 -51.62 26.59 28.73
CA LYS A 83 -51.33 27.78 29.58
C LYS A 83 -50.00 27.70 30.33
N ARG A 84 -49.08 26.78 29.97
CA ARG A 84 -47.72 26.78 30.50
C ARG A 84 -46.75 27.34 29.46
N PRO A 85 -45.66 28.02 29.86
CA PRO A 85 -44.65 28.47 28.93
C PRO A 85 -43.81 27.28 28.41
N LEU A 86 -43.62 27.18 27.08
CA LEU A 86 -42.82 26.12 26.47
C LEU A 86 -41.39 26.09 27.01
N SER A 87 -40.81 27.26 27.31
CA SER A 87 -39.47 27.39 27.88
C SER A 87 -39.26 26.63 29.19
N ARG A 88 -40.32 26.34 29.94
CA ARG A 88 -40.26 25.55 31.18
C ARG A 88 -39.75 24.11 30.95
N PHE A 89 -40.06 23.55 29.79
CA PHE A 89 -39.68 22.18 29.42
C PHE A 89 -38.32 22.13 28.75
N ILE A 90 -37.72 23.26 28.41
CA ILE A 90 -36.39 23.35 27.77
C ILE A 90 -35.34 23.48 28.88
N VAL A 91 -34.28 22.64 28.79
CA VAL A 91 -33.11 22.69 29.70
C VAL A 91 -32.49 24.07 29.66
N LYS A 92 -32.14 24.64 30.81
CA LYS A 92 -31.64 26.02 30.95
C LYS A 92 -30.52 26.38 29.96
N ALA A 93 -29.60 25.43 29.71
CA ALA A 93 -28.49 25.63 28.78
C ALA A 93 -28.93 25.83 27.31
N HIS A 94 -30.15 25.41 26.94
CA HIS A 94 -30.68 25.49 25.57
C HIS A 94 -31.80 26.53 25.42
N GLN A 95 -32.17 27.27 26.50
CA GLN A 95 -33.22 28.26 26.41
C GLN A 95 -32.84 29.44 25.50
N ASP A 96 -31.59 29.85 25.52
CA ASP A 96 -31.09 30.92 24.62
C ASP A 96 -31.24 30.56 23.16
N SER A 97 -30.96 29.29 22.79
CA SER A 97 -31.14 28.79 21.42
C SER A 97 -32.61 28.82 20.99
N TYR A 98 -33.54 28.50 21.91
CA TYR A 98 -34.98 28.61 21.67
C TYR A 98 -35.40 30.06 21.44
N TYR A 99 -34.96 30.99 22.31
CA TYR A 99 -35.31 32.40 22.16
C TYR A 99 -34.71 33.02 20.89
N GLN A 100 -33.52 32.66 20.52
CA GLN A 100 -32.91 33.05 19.24
C GLN A 100 -33.71 32.56 18.04
N CYS A 101 -34.09 31.29 18.04
CA CYS A 101 -34.88 30.66 16.98
C CYS A 101 -36.23 31.37 16.82
N ARG A 102 -36.89 31.70 17.93
CA ARG A 102 -38.15 32.44 17.95
C ARG A 102 -37.99 33.89 17.47
N ARG A 103 -36.92 34.59 17.87
CA ARG A 103 -36.63 35.96 17.42
C ARG A 103 -36.36 36.00 15.92
N GLN A 104 -35.57 35.10 15.40
CA GLN A 104 -35.30 34.99 13.96
C GLN A 104 -36.56 34.75 13.13
N LEU A 105 -37.47 33.89 13.63
CA LEU A 105 -38.75 33.71 12.98
C LEU A 105 -39.55 35.02 12.90
N LEU A 106 -39.62 35.80 13.99
CA LEU A 106 -40.37 37.05 14.05
C LEU A 106 -39.73 38.14 13.14
N GLU A 107 -38.40 38.14 12.99
CA GLU A 107 -37.67 39.09 12.15
C GLU A 107 -37.76 38.72 10.67
N THR A 108 -37.70 37.44 10.33
CA THR A 108 -37.61 36.96 8.92
C THR A 108 -38.92 36.47 8.34
N GLY A 109 -39.88 36.10 9.17
CA GLY A 109 -41.12 35.42 8.77
C GLY A 109 -40.93 33.96 8.26
N GLN A 110 -39.68 33.46 8.22
CA GLN A 110 -39.36 32.12 7.74
C GLN A 110 -39.27 31.12 8.90
N ALA A 111 -39.73 29.89 8.64
CA ALA A 111 -39.62 28.82 9.63
C ALA A 111 -38.17 28.58 10.07
N GLN A 112 -37.97 28.48 11.39
CA GLN A 112 -36.65 28.27 11.99
C GLN A 112 -36.59 26.90 12.67
N SER A 113 -35.39 26.32 12.74
CA SER A 113 -35.19 25.06 13.45
C SER A 113 -33.96 25.11 14.36
N CYS A 114 -34.08 24.50 15.52
CA CYS A 114 -32.95 24.29 16.43
C CYS A 114 -33.03 22.91 17.09
N GLU A 115 -31.87 22.40 17.50
CA GLU A 115 -31.76 21.17 18.29
C GLU A 115 -31.48 21.55 19.73
N LEU A 116 -32.31 21.05 20.64
CA LEU A 116 -32.22 21.41 22.06
C LEU A 116 -32.66 20.21 22.92
N GLN A 117 -32.33 20.30 24.21
CA GLN A 117 -32.78 19.31 25.18
C GLN A 117 -34.05 19.77 25.89
N VAL A 118 -35.02 18.87 25.97
CA VAL A 118 -36.21 19.01 26.80
C VAL A 118 -36.12 18.12 28.02
N LEU A 119 -36.67 18.58 29.11
CA LEU A 119 -36.75 17.85 30.35
C LEU A 119 -38.20 17.33 30.50
N GLN A 120 -38.39 16.03 30.53
CA GLN A 120 -39.66 15.40 30.83
C GLN A 120 -40.02 15.57 32.30
N ASN A 121 -41.27 15.42 32.63
CA ASN A 121 -41.75 15.59 34.01
C ASN A 121 -41.17 14.55 35.00
N ASP A 122 -40.74 13.40 34.53
CA ASP A 122 -40.07 12.31 35.27
C ASP A 122 -38.55 12.55 35.43
N GLY A 123 -38.01 13.67 34.87
CA GLY A 123 -36.62 14.01 34.94
C GLY A 123 -35.76 13.49 33.79
N VAL A 124 -36.31 12.78 32.84
CA VAL A 124 -35.61 12.29 31.66
C VAL A 124 -35.32 13.45 30.69
N MET A 125 -34.09 13.55 30.21
CA MET A 125 -33.68 14.53 29.20
C MET A 125 -33.72 13.89 27.81
N LEU A 126 -34.42 14.52 26.88
CA LEU A 126 -34.51 14.10 25.48
C LEU A 126 -33.94 15.18 24.58
N TRP A 127 -33.18 14.77 23.53
CA TRP A 127 -32.84 15.65 22.44
C TRP A 127 -34.00 15.78 21.48
N VAL A 128 -34.45 17.01 21.25
CA VAL A 128 -35.53 17.27 20.29
C VAL A 128 -35.04 18.25 19.22
N ARG A 129 -35.48 18.03 18.00
CA ARG A 129 -35.47 19.05 16.96
C ARG A 129 -36.77 19.82 17.07
N LEU A 130 -36.65 21.12 17.32
CA LEU A 130 -37.75 22.05 17.40
C LEU A 130 -37.80 22.88 16.12
N ILE A 131 -38.95 22.88 15.42
CA ILE A 131 -39.21 23.73 14.27
C ILE A 131 -40.32 24.69 14.64
N VAL A 132 -40.08 26.00 14.45
CA VAL A 132 -41.05 27.05 14.75
C VAL A 132 -41.46 27.73 13.45
N SER A 133 -42.75 27.88 13.21
CA SER A 133 -43.35 28.61 12.08
C SER A 133 -44.50 29.50 12.52
N ALA A 134 -44.76 30.57 11.78
CA ALA A 134 -45.90 31.44 12.04
C ALA A 134 -47.23 30.80 11.57
N VAL A 135 -48.29 30.94 12.35
CA VAL A 135 -49.66 30.56 11.94
C VAL A 135 -50.29 31.74 11.23
N GLN A 136 -50.77 31.55 10.01
CA GLN A 136 -51.51 32.55 9.21
C GLN A 136 -53.02 32.32 9.32
N ASP A 137 -53.59 32.41 10.52
CA ASP A 137 -55.00 32.23 10.69
C ASP A 137 -55.68 33.60 10.99
N GLY A 138 -55.71 34.54 10.11
CA GLY A 138 -56.55 35.72 10.14
C GLY A 138 -56.96 36.38 11.49
N THR A 139 -56.42 35.87 12.59
CA THR A 139 -56.63 36.36 13.95
C THR A 139 -55.60 37.40 14.33
N GLU A 140 -55.97 38.48 15.01
CA GLU A 140 -55.13 39.60 15.40
C GLU A 140 -53.91 39.25 16.30
N VAL A 141 -53.82 38.01 16.80
CA VAL A 141 -52.74 37.57 17.68
C VAL A 141 -51.85 36.56 16.97
N PRO A 142 -50.56 36.88 16.73
CA PRO A 142 -49.68 35.94 16.06
C PRO A 142 -49.43 34.69 16.93
N ALA A 143 -49.95 33.58 16.50
CA ALA A 143 -49.68 32.26 17.10
C ALA A 143 -48.50 31.57 16.35
N LEU A 144 -47.71 30.85 17.09
CA LEU A 144 -46.58 30.09 16.55
C LEU A 144 -46.91 28.60 16.55
N ARG A 145 -46.67 27.94 15.43
CA ARG A 145 -46.72 26.47 15.36
C ARG A 145 -45.33 25.94 15.66
N VAL A 146 -45.22 25.03 16.62
CA VAL A 146 -43.99 24.36 17.04
C VAL A 146 -44.14 22.89 16.82
N ILE A 147 -43.15 22.31 16.11
CA ILE A 147 -43.05 20.87 15.88
C ILE A 147 -41.87 20.37 16.70
N LEU A 148 -42.07 19.32 17.48
CA LEU A 148 -41.08 18.64 18.28
C LEU A 148 -40.83 17.24 17.72
N THR A 149 -39.62 16.94 17.34
CA THR A 149 -39.20 15.60 16.89
C THR A 149 -38.11 15.07 17.81
N ASP A 150 -38.33 13.88 18.39
CA ASP A 150 -37.27 13.22 19.18
C ASP A 150 -36.12 12.81 18.27
N ILE A 151 -34.92 13.26 18.61
CA ILE A 151 -33.65 12.95 17.91
C ILE A 151 -32.63 12.30 18.85
N SER A 152 -33.08 11.79 20.00
CA SER A 152 -32.17 11.23 21.02
C SER A 152 -31.43 10.01 20.52
N GLU A 153 -32.10 9.12 19.79
CA GLU A 153 -31.47 7.95 19.17
C GLU A 153 -30.42 8.35 18.13
N ARG A 154 -30.76 9.29 17.26
CA ARG A 154 -29.83 9.82 16.26
C ARG A 154 -28.58 10.42 16.93
N LYS A 155 -28.73 11.21 17.99
CA LYS A 155 -27.59 11.79 18.73
C LYS A 155 -26.70 10.71 19.35
N ARG A 156 -27.30 9.70 19.96
CA ARG A 156 -26.53 8.56 20.51
C ARG A 156 -25.73 7.80 19.44
N LEU A 157 -26.33 7.59 18.26
CA LEU A 157 -25.66 6.92 17.15
C LEU A 157 -24.53 7.79 16.59
N ASP A 158 -24.75 9.11 16.44
CA ASP A 158 -23.72 10.05 15.98
C ASP A 158 -22.51 10.09 16.94
N ASP A 159 -22.76 10.11 18.25
CA ASP A 159 -21.71 10.13 19.28
C ASP A 159 -20.95 8.80 19.32
N ALA A 160 -21.64 7.65 19.24
CA ALA A 160 -21.02 6.33 19.17
C ALA A 160 -20.16 6.17 17.89
N LEU A 161 -20.64 6.69 16.76
CA LEU A 161 -19.88 6.68 15.50
C LEU A 161 -18.60 7.52 15.60
N ARG A 162 -18.68 8.70 16.20
CA ARG A 162 -17.51 9.57 16.42
C ARG A 162 -16.48 8.91 17.32
N GLU A 163 -16.93 8.30 18.42
CA GLU A 163 -16.05 7.58 19.34
C GLU A 163 -15.36 6.40 18.63
N THR A 164 -16.13 5.61 17.87
CA THR A 164 -15.60 4.48 17.11
C THR A 164 -14.57 4.92 16.06
N ASN A 165 -14.84 6.01 15.33
CA ASN A 165 -13.90 6.55 14.34
C ASN A 165 -12.60 7.04 15.01
N THR A 166 -12.70 7.73 16.14
CA THR A 166 -11.52 8.18 16.88
C THR A 166 -10.67 7.02 17.37
N ASN A 167 -11.30 5.97 17.89
CA ASN A 167 -10.60 4.76 18.33
C ASN A 167 -9.95 4.01 17.16
N LEU A 168 -10.62 3.96 16.00
CA LEU A 168 -10.08 3.35 14.78
C LEU A 168 -8.84 4.10 14.28
N GLU A 169 -8.89 5.44 14.27
CA GLU A 169 -7.74 6.27 13.87
C GLU A 169 -6.54 6.07 14.80
N LEU A 170 -6.76 6.03 16.11
CA LEU A 170 -5.72 5.77 17.08
C LEU A 170 -5.09 4.39 16.91
N ALA A 171 -5.91 3.35 16.72
CA ALA A 171 -5.43 1.99 16.47
C ALA A 171 -4.63 1.89 15.18
N ARG A 172 -5.08 2.57 14.11
CA ARG A 172 -4.35 2.65 12.84
C ARG A 172 -2.98 3.31 13.01
N LEU A 173 -2.92 4.45 13.66
CA LEU A 173 -1.66 5.17 13.91
C LEU A 173 -0.66 4.32 14.73
N GLN A 174 -1.16 3.55 15.70
CA GLN A 174 -0.32 2.63 16.47
C GLN A 174 0.22 1.50 15.61
N ALA A 175 -0.62 0.90 14.75
CA ALA A 175 -0.22 -0.15 13.83
C ALA A 175 0.82 0.36 12.82
N ASP A 176 0.62 1.54 12.23
CA ASP A 176 1.56 2.16 11.29
C ASP A 176 2.91 2.44 11.93
N ARG A 177 2.94 2.96 13.17
CA ARG A 177 4.18 3.19 13.92
C ARG A 177 4.91 1.88 14.24
N ALA A 178 4.18 0.84 14.63
CA ALA A 178 4.77 -0.47 14.91
C ALA A 178 5.39 -1.09 13.64
N ASN A 179 4.72 -0.96 12.49
CA ASN A 179 5.23 -1.43 11.20
C ASN A 179 6.48 -0.65 10.76
N LEU A 180 6.49 0.67 10.92
CA LEU A 180 7.66 1.49 10.61
C LEU A 180 8.86 1.10 11.48
N ALA A 181 8.68 1.01 12.79
CA ALA A 181 9.73 0.59 13.73
C ALA A 181 10.27 -0.82 13.41
N LYS A 182 9.39 -1.77 13.01
CA LYS A 182 9.78 -3.11 12.57
C LYS A 182 10.68 -3.03 11.32
N SER A 183 10.33 -2.19 10.35
CA SER A 183 11.09 -2.03 9.09
C SER A 183 12.45 -1.37 9.32
N GLU A 184 12.51 -0.32 10.12
CA GLU A 184 13.76 0.35 10.50
C GLU A 184 14.68 -0.60 11.26
N PHE A 185 14.15 -1.36 12.22
CA PHE A 185 14.91 -2.37 12.96
C PHE A 185 15.50 -3.42 12.03
N LEU A 186 14.71 -3.97 11.11
CA LEU A 186 15.18 -4.99 10.17
C LEU A 186 16.24 -4.43 9.20
N SER A 187 16.07 -3.19 8.72
CA SER A 187 17.04 -2.52 7.86
C SER A 187 18.38 -2.29 8.60
N SER A 188 18.34 -1.79 9.82
CA SER A 188 19.52 -1.59 10.66
C SER A 188 20.22 -2.93 10.94
N MET A 189 19.47 -3.95 11.38
CA MET A 189 20.01 -5.29 11.65
C MET A 189 20.67 -5.92 10.42
N SER A 190 20.16 -5.66 9.23
CA SER A 190 20.80 -6.15 8.00
C SER A 190 22.18 -5.55 7.79
N HIS A 191 22.33 -4.24 7.96
CA HIS A 191 23.63 -3.60 7.85
C HIS A 191 24.61 -4.16 8.88
N GLU A 192 24.15 -4.31 10.13
CA GLU A 192 24.95 -4.87 11.21
C GLU A 192 25.35 -6.35 11.01
N LEU A 193 24.51 -7.14 10.36
CA LEU A 193 24.82 -8.54 10.03
C LEU A 193 25.65 -8.67 8.74
N ARG A 194 25.47 -7.78 7.77
CA ARG A 194 26.17 -7.84 6.48
C ARG A 194 27.66 -7.50 6.64
N SER A 195 28.02 -6.54 7.49
CA SER A 195 29.41 -6.10 7.68
C SER A 195 30.33 -7.23 8.17
N PRO A 196 30.06 -7.92 9.30
CA PRO A 196 30.89 -9.04 9.75
C PRO A 196 30.88 -10.21 8.76
N LEU A 197 29.74 -10.45 8.09
CA LEU A 197 29.64 -11.51 7.10
C LEU A 197 30.50 -11.23 5.86
N ASN A 198 30.55 -9.99 5.39
CA ASN A 198 31.42 -9.56 4.30
C ASN A 198 32.89 -9.76 4.65
N ALA A 199 33.27 -9.45 5.91
CA ALA A 199 34.63 -9.70 6.37
C ALA A 199 34.96 -11.21 6.37
N ILE A 200 34.07 -12.07 6.91
CA ILE A 200 34.27 -13.53 6.91
C ILE A 200 34.41 -14.06 5.47
N LEU A 201 33.52 -13.65 4.56
CA LEU A 201 33.57 -14.07 3.16
C LEU A 201 34.84 -13.56 2.47
N GLY A 202 35.21 -12.30 2.70
CA GLY A 202 36.41 -11.69 2.11
C GLY A 202 37.70 -12.40 2.56
N PHE A 203 37.87 -12.64 3.87
CA PHE A 203 39.04 -13.36 4.36
C PHE A 203 39.07 -14.82 3.91
N ALA A 204 37.92 -15.50 3.81
CA ALA A 204 37.87 -16.85 3.28
C ALA A 204 38.28 -16.92 1.80
N GLN A 205 37.85 -15.94 0.96
CA GLN A 205 38.29 -15.84 -0.44
C GLN A 205 39.78 -15.51 -0.56
N LEU A 206 40.30 -14.64 0.32
CA LEU A 206 41.72 -14.36 0.36
C LEU A 206 42.56 -15.59 0.71
N MET A 207 42.11 -16.38 1.69
CA MET A 207 42.78 -17.65 2.04
C MET A 207 42.69 -18.67 0.92
N GLU A 208 41.59 -18.73 0.17
CA GLU A 208 41.41 -19.62 -0.96
C GLU A 208 42.36 -19.29 -2.13
N SER A 209 42.59 -17.99 -2.38
CA SER A 209 43.47 -17.49 -3.47
C SER A 209 44.90 -17.18 -3.02
N GLY A 210 45.24 -17.43 -1.75
CA GLY A 210 46.49 -17.07 -1.13
C GLY A 210 47.71 -17.88 -1.61
N ALA A 211 48.90 -17.33 -1.40
CA ALA A 211 50.18 -18.02 -1.63
C ALA A 211 50.95 -18.17 -0.30
N PRO A 212 51.28 -19.38 0.16
CA PRO A 212 51.11 -20.66 -0.53
C PRO A 212 49.66 -21.11 -0.62
N PRO A 213 49.28 -21.91 -1.65
CA PRO A 213 47.92 -22.39 -1.79
C PRO A 213 47.48 -23.25 -0.59
N PRO A 214 46.18 -23.20 -0.20
CA PRO A 214 45.70 -23.97 0.93
C PRO A 214 45.83 -25.48 0.69
N THR A 215 46.07 -26.23 1.75
CA THR A 215 46.06 -27.70 1.70
C THR A 215 44.68 -28.22 1.32
N PRO A 216 44.52 -29.45 0.80
CA PRO A 216 43.23 -30.00 0.43
C PRO A 216 42.20 -29.99 1.58
N SER A 217 42.62 -30.18 2.83
CA SER A 217 41.77 -30.10 4.02
C SER A 217 41.32 -28.67 4.30
N GLN A 218 42.22 -27.68 4.15
CA GLN A 218 41.89 -26.27 4.29
C GLN A 218 40.97 -25.79 3.17
N GLN A 219 41.20 -26.25 1.92
CA GLN A 219 40.34 -25.95 0.79
C GLN A 219 38.90 -26.43 1.03
N ALA A 220 38.71 -27.66 1.49
CA ALA A 220 37.39 -28.19 1.82
C ALA A 220 36.71 -27.37 2.95
N SER A 221 37.48 -26.91 3.94
CA SER A 221 36.96 -26.07 5.03
C SER A 221 36.56 -24.67 4.50
N LEU A 222 37.38 -24.05 3.67
CA LEU A 222 37.10 -22.74 3.05
C LEU A 222 35.85 -22.80 2.16
N GLU A 223 35.70 -23.84 1.37
CA GLU A 223 34.49 -24.05 0.57
C GLU A 223 33.22 -24.11 1.43
N GLN A 224 33.29 -24.77 2.60
CA GLN A 224 32.13 -24.81 3.54
C GLN A 224 31.87 -23.44 4.16
N ILE A 225 32.89 -22.68 4.54
CA ILE A 225 32.77 -21.32 5.09
C ILE A 225 32.15 -20.40 4.04
N LEU A 226 32.67 -20.37 2.81
CA LEU A 226 32.15 -19.57 1.71
C LEU A 226 30.70 -19.95 1.38
N LYS A 227 30.41 -21.24 1.30
CA LYS A 227 29.09 -21.76 1.03
C LYS A 227 28.07 -21.40 2.12
N GLY A 228 28.47 -21.44 3.39
CA GLY A 228 27.65 -21.04 4.53
C GLY A 228 27.42 -19.52 4.56
N GLY A 229 28.46 -18.74 4.34
CA GLY A 229 28.41 -17.29 4.31
C GLY A 229 27.51 -16.74 3.20
N TRP A 230 27.66 -17.24 1.99
CA TRP A 230 26.79 -16.86 0.87
C TRP A 230 25.32 -17.22 1.09
N TYR A 231 25.07 -18.38 1.73
CA TYR A 231 23.72 -18.77 2.11
C TYR A 231 23.09 -17.82 3.14
N LEU A 232 23.87 -17.43 4.16
CA LEU A 232 23.40 -16.51 5.20
C LEU A 232 23.11 -15.12 4.62
N LEU A 233 23.94 -14.64 3.70
CA LEU A 233 23.73 -13.38 3.02
C LEU A 233 22.42 -13.39 2.19
N ALA A 234 22.18 -14.46 1.45
CA ALA A 234 20.93 -14.62 0.70
C ALA A 234 19.71 -14.62 1.64
N LEU A 235 19.79 -15.31 2.79
CA LEU A 235 18.72 -15.33 3.79
C LEU A 235 18.42 -13.93 4.35
N ILE A 236 19.46 -13.17 4.70
CA ILE A 236 19.31 -11.80 5.22
C ILE A 236 18.62 -10.92 4.16
N ASN A 237 19.06 -11.00 2.91
CA ASN A 237 18.47 -10.21 1.82
C ASN A 237 16.99 -10.61 1.58
N ASP A 238 16.65 -11.90 1.60
CA ASP A 238 15.27 -12.38 1.45
C ASP A 238 14.36 -11.85 2.59
N ILE A 239 14.85 -11.82 3.84
CA ILE A 239 14.09 -11.30 4.99
C ILE A 239 13.85 -9.80 4.84
N LEU A 240 14.83 -9.05 4.37
CA LEU A 240 14.70 -7.62 4.15
C LEU A 240 13.74 -7.28 3.01
N ASP A 241 13.84 -8.00 1.89
CA ASP A 241 12.91 -7.85 0.79
C ASP A 241 11.47 -8.09 1.28
N LEU A 242 11.24 -9.15 2.07
CA LEU A 242 9.93 -9.44 2.64
C LEU A 242 9.45 -8.30 3.56
N ALA A 243 10.31 -7.81 4.46
CA ALA A 243 9.97 -6.72 5.38
C ALA A 243 9.65 -5.40 4.66
N SER A 244 10.44 -5.06 3.63
CA SER A 244 10.21 -3.86 2.82
C SER A 244 8.89 -3.92 2.04
N ILE A 245 8.53 -5.10 1.55
CA ILE A 245 7.27 -5.31 0.83
C ILE A 245 6.08 -5.26 1.80
N GLU A 246 6.17 -5.93 2.97
CA GLU A 246 5.10 -5.92 3.98
C GLU A 246 4.80 -4.54 4.54
N SER A 247 5.83 -3.70 4.69
CA SER A 247 5.66 -2.32 5.19
C SER A 247 5.17 -1.33 4.13
N GLY A 248 5.03 -1.76 2.86
CA GLY A 248 4.62 -0.89 1.76
C GLY A 248 5.70 0.12 1.31
N HIS A 249 6.93 0.02 1.84
CA HIS A 249 8.04 0.91 1.51
C HIS A 249 8.87 0.45 0.30
N ALA A 250 8.55 -0.71 -0.30
CA ALA A 250 9.19 -1.14 -1.54
C ALA A 250 8.79 -0.19 -2.69
N ALA A 251 9.63 0.79 -2.98
CA ALA A 251 9.45 1.66 -4.14
C ALA A 251 9.62 0.82 -5.42
N LEU A 252 8.50 0.41 -6.03
CA LEU A 252 8.49 -0.28 -7.32
C LEU A 252 8.59 0.74 -8.46
N SER A 253 9.50 0.51 -9.39
CA SER A 253 9.60 1.28 -10.64
C SER A 253 8.76 0.61 -11.71
N MET A 254 7.46 0.90 -11.71
CA MET A 254 6.53 0.31 -12.68
C MET A 254 6.73 0.94 -14.06
N GLU A 255 7.19 0.12 -15.03
CA GLU A 255 7.39 0.54 -16.41
C GLU A 255 6.94 -0.52 -17.42
N SER A 256 6.91 -0.16 -18.71
CA SER A 256 6.62 -1.11 -19.79
C SER A 256 7.86 -1.94 -20.07
N VAL A 257 7.84 -3.20 -19.66
CA VAL A 257 8.98 -4.12 -19.76
C VAL A 257 8.78 -5.09 -20.91
N ALA A 258 9.72 -5.13 -21.86
CA ALA A 258 9.76 -6.10 -22.94
C ALA A 258 10.11 -7.50 -22.37
N LEU A 259 9.12 -8.39 -22.29
CA LEU A 259 9.28 -9.68 -21.64
C LEU A 259 10.34 -10.57 -22.32
N GLY A 260 10.47 -10.50 -23.64
CA GLY A 260 11.46 -11.27 -24.39
C GLY A 260 12.90 -10.99 -23.92
N ALA A 261 13.25 -9.71 -23.68
CA ALA A 261 14.57 -9.34 -23.19
C ALA A 261 14.83 -9.87 -21.77
N VAL A 262 13.85 -9.77 -20.88
CA VAL A 262 13.98 -10.31 -19.51
C VAL A 262 14.14 -11.82 -19.49
N LEU A 263 13.39 -12.55 -20.32
CA LEU A 263 13.53 -14.01 -20.41
C LEU A 263 14.88 -14.43 -20.98
N GLN A 264 15.41 -13.70 -21.96
CA GLN A 264 16.75 -13.95 -22.52
C GLN A 264 17.85 -13.75 -21.47
N ASP A 265 17.77 -12.68 -20.70
CA ASP A 265 18.67 -12.43 -19.57
C ASP A 265 18.58 -13.54 -18.51
N CYS A 266 17.37 -13.98 -18.17
CA CYS A 266 17.16 -15.07 -17.23
C CYS A 266 17.73 -16.39 -17.76
N GLN A 267 17.59 -16.67 -19.06
CA GLN A 267 18.16 -17.84 -19.71
C GLN A 267 19.67 -17.90 -19.53
N THR A 268 20.37 -16.81 -19.84
CA THR A 268 21.83 -16.72 -19.70
C THR A 268 22.31 -16.97 -18.26
N LEU A 269 21.56 -16.48 -17.27
CA LEU A 269 21.90 -16.65 -15.86
C LEU A 269 21.63 -18.08 -15.33
N ILE A 270 20.67 -18.78 -15.89
CA ILE A 270 20.26 -20.13 -15.44
C ILE A 270 21.02 -21.25 -16.15
N GLU A 271 21.57 -21.00 -17.33
CA GLU A 271 22.28 -22.00 -18.16
C GLU A 271 23.36 -22.79 -17.40
N PRO A 272 24.23 -22.17 -16.56
CA PRO A 272 25.19 -22.92 -15.76
C PRO A 272 24.57 -23.94 -14.80
N LEU A 273 23.40 -23.63 -14.21
CA LEU A 273 22.71 -24.50 -13.25
C LEU A 273 22.06 -25.71 -13.94
N THR A 274 21.75 -25.62 -15.23
CA THR A 274 21.16 -26.72 -16.00
C THR A 274 22.18 -27.82 -16.33
N THR A 275 23.43 -27.40 -16.61
CA THR A 275 24.53 -28.31 -16.93
C THR A 275 24.87 -29.21 -15.75
N ASP A 276 24.91 -28.66 -14.53
CA ASP A 276 25.22 -29.42 -13.30
C ASP A 276 24.20 -30.51 -12.98
N ARG A 277 22.95 -30.39 -13.45
CA ARG A 277 21.86 -31.34 -13.14
C ARG A 277 21.29 -32.05 -14.34
N ALA A 278 21.84 -31.83 -15.55
CA ALA A 278 21.36 -32.37 -16.81
C ALA A 278 19.85 -32.13 -17.05
N VAL A 279 19.35 -30.93 -16.70
CA VAL A 279 17.95 -30.55 -16.90
C VAL A 279 17.82 -29.78 -18.22
N HIS A 280 16.83 -30.14 -19.04
CA HIS A 280 16.54 -29.44 -20.29
C HIS A 280 15.56 -28.30 -20.06
N ILE A 281 15.94 -27.06 -20.46
CA ILE A 281 15.04 -25.91 -20.39
C ILE A 281 14.60 -25.48 -21.79
N SER A 282 13.31 -25.16 -21.93
CA SER A 282 12.73 -24.52 -23.11
C SER A 282 12.08 -23.20 -22.79
N PHE A 283 12.34 -22.19 -23.61
CA PHE A 283 11.74 -20.86 -23.53
C PHE A 283 10.81 -20.61 -24.73
N PRO A 284 9.74 -19.82 -24.56
CA PRO A 284 8.86 -19.47 -25.66
C PRO A 284 9.51 -18.44 -26.59
N GLU A 285 9.25 -18.55 -27.88
CA GLU A 285 9.49 -17.46 -28.81
C GLU A 285 8.40 -16.40 -28.64
N LEU A 286 8.77 -15.24 -28.15
CA LEU A 286 7.82 -14.14 -27.94
C LEU A 286 7.97 -13.05 -29.02
N PRO A 287 6.86 -12.46 -29.49
CA PRO A 287 6.93 -11.26 -30.32
C PRO A 287 7.65 -10.12 -29.55
N VAL A 288 8.43 -9.32 -30.26
CA VAL A 288 9.15 -8.15 -29.69
C VAL A 288 8.20 -7.14 -29.04
N THR A 289 6.93 -7.15 -29.44
CA THR A 289 5.86 -6.27 -28.94
C THR A 289 5.24 -6.74 -27.62
N CYS A 290 5.61 -7.91 -27.10
CA CYS A 290 5.04 -8.43 -25.86
C CYS A 290 5.66 -7.73 -24.65
N SER A 291 4.94 -6.71 -24.12
CA SER A 291 5.38 -5.93 -22.96
C SER A 291 4.39 -6.03 -21.81
N VAL A 292 4.89 -6.02 -20.58
CA VAL A 292 4.09 -6.07 -19.35
C VAL A 292 4.40 -4.86 -18.47
N GLN A 293 3.41 -4.40 -17.70
CA GLN A 293 3.61 -3.38 -16.69
C GLN A 293 4.23 -4.01 -15.45
N ALA A 294 5.52 -3.75 -15.22
CA ALA A 294 6.26 -4.36 -14.11
C ALA A 294 7.49 -3.53 -13.73
N ASP A 295 8.09 -3.85 -12.59
CA ASP A 295 9.47 -3.47 -12.28
C ASP A 295 10.41 -4.53 -12.89
N PRO A 296 11.32 -4.17 -13.82
CA PRO A 296 12.14 -5.14 -14.56
C PRO A 296 13.05 -5.97 -13.65
N THR A 297 13.59 -5.36 -12.61
CA THR A 297 14.48 -6.03 -11.63
C THR A 297 13.71 -7.06 -10.81
N ARG A 298 12.55 -6.66 -10.30
CA ARG A 298 11.71 -7.53 -9.49
C ARG A 298 11.07 -8.64 -10.32
N LEU A 299 10.69 -8.34 -11.56
CA LEU A 299 10.22 -9.35 -12.51
C LEU A 299 11.30 -10.41 -12.79
N LYS A 300 12.54 -9.97 -13.07
CA LYS A 300 13.70 -10.85 -13.25
C LYS A 300 13.95 -11.70 -12.00
N GLN A 301 13.88 -11.14 -10.81
CA GLN A 301 14.03 -11.84 -9.53
C GLN A 301 12.98 -12.96 -9.37
N VAL A 302 11.71 -12.66 -9.67
CA VAL A 302 10.61 -13.66 -9.62
C VAL A 302 10.88 -14.81 -10.61
N ILE A 303 11.21 -14.51 -11.87
CA ILE A 303 11.44 -15.51 -12.90
C ILE A 303 12.64 -16.41 -12.53
N ILE A 304 13.76 -15.82 -12.10
CA ILE A 304 14.96 -16.58 -11.67
C ILE A 304 14.63 -17.48 -10.48
N ASN A 305 13.87 -17.00 -9.51
CA ASN A 305 13.46 -17.81 -8.36
C ASN A 305 12.61 -19.02 -8.78
N LEU A 306 11.64 -18.82 -9.68
CA LEU A 306 10.81 -19.92 -10.19
C LEU A 306 11.63 -20.92 -11.01
N LEU A 307 12.50 -20.45 -11.91
CA LEU A 307 13.38 -21.30 -12.72
C LEU A 307 14.38 -22.08 -11.87
N SER A 308 15.03 -21.41 -10.93
CA SER A 308 15.95 -22.04 -9.99
C SER A 308 15.27 -23.13 -9.15
N ASN A 309 14.05 -22.89 -8.70
CA ASN A 309 13.26 -23.90 -7.99
C ASN A 309 12.88 -25.08 -8.90
N ALA A 310 12.45 -24.81 -10.14
CA ALA A 310 12.10 -25.83 -11.11
C ALA A 310 13.29 -26.75 -11.48
N ILE A 311 14.52 -26.21 -11.53
CA ILE A 311 15.75 -27.00 -11.76
C ILE A 311 16.14 -27.76 -10.47
N LYS A 312 16.12 -27.08 -9.34
CA LYS A 312 16.59 -27.58 -8.05
C LYS A 312 15.77 -28.76 -7.54
N TYR A 313 14.45 -28.73 -7.74
CA TYR A 313 13.53 -29.77 -7.29
C TYR A 313 13.15 -30.74 -8.40
N ASN A 314 13.81 -30.66 -9.57
CA ASN A 314 13.62 -31.61 -10.66
C ASN A 314 14.40 -32.91 -10.42
N GLN A 315 14.06 -33.91 -11.20
CA GLN A 315 14.82 -35.17 -11.32
C GLN A 315 15.96 -35.01 -12.36
N ALA A 316 16.99 -35.82 -12.23
CA ALA A 316 18.08 -35.83 -13.20
C ALA A 316 17.55 -36.21 -14.61
N GLY A 317 17.93 -35.42 -15.62
CA GLY A 317 17.41 -35.59 -17.00
C GLY A 317 15.98 -35.08 -17.18
N GLY A 318 15.40 -34.39 -16.21
CA GLY A 318 14.07 -33.79 -16.30
C GLY A 318 14.02 -32.57 -17.22
N SER A 319 12.81 -32.03 -17.39
CA SER A 319 12.57 -30.85 -18.23
C SER A 319 11.92 -29.69 -17.44
N VAL A 320 12.23 -28.46 -17.88
CA VAL A 320 11.57 -27.23 -17.44
C VAL A 320 11.08 -26.49 -18.68
N ALA A 321 9.82 -26.12 -18.73
CA ALA A 321 9.24 -25.37 -19.84
C ALA A 321 8.67 -24.05 -19.37
N VAL A 322 9.12 -22.96 -19.97
CA VAL A 322 8.52 -21.63 -19.79
C VAL A 322 7.50 -21.44 -20.89
N SER A 323 6.32 -20.95 -20.56
CA SER A 323 5.27 -20.63 -21.53
C SER A 323 4.56 -19.34 -21.16
N CYS A 324 4.02 -18.66 -22.16
CA CYS A 324 3.23 -17.44 -22.00
C CYS A 324 1.86 -17.64 -22.64
N SER A 325 0.81 -17.18 -21.96
CA SER A 325 -0.57 -17.24 -22.42
C SER A 325 -1.36 -16.01 -21.97
N SER A 326 -2.43 -15.68 -22.66
CA SER A 326 -3.32 -14.59 -22.28
C SER A 326 -4.64 -15.19 -21.77
N PRO A 327 -4.81 -15.37 -20.44
CA PRO A 327 -6.01 -15.98 -19.87
C PRO A 327 -7.22 -15.05 -19.92
N ALA A 328 -7.00 -13.73 -19.92
CA ALA A 328 -8.02 -12.69 -19.99
C ALA A 328 -7.51 -11.49 -20.80
N ALA A 329 -8.44 -10.69 -21.33
CA ALA A 329 -8.09 -9.46 -22.05
C ALA A 329 -7.25 -8.50 -21.16
N GLY A 330 -6.09 -8.08 -21.67
CA GLY A 330 -5.18 -7.17 -20.96
C GLY A 330 -4.32 -7.82 -19.86
N ARG A 331 -4.29 -9.15 -19.75
CA ARG A 331 -3.39 -9.88 -18.84
C ARG A 331 -2.53 -10.88 -19.58
N LEU A 332 -1.29 -11.01 -19.15
CA LEU A 332 -0.35 -12.01 -19.62
C LEU A 332 0.03 -12.94 -18.46
N ARG A 333 -0.13 -14.23 -18.66
CA ARG A 333 0.31 -15.27 -17.73
C ARG A 333 1.62 -15.86 -18.20
N ILE A 334 2.62 -15.84 -17.32
CA ILE A 334 3.91 -16.50 -17.48
C ILE A 334 3.89 -17.76 -16.59
N SER A 335 4.18 -18.90 -17.16
CA SER A 335 4.12 -20.20 -16.49
C SER A 335 5.46 -20.91 -16.60
N VAL A 336 5.92 -21.50 -15.51
CA VAL A 336 7.11 -22.35 -15.41
C VAL A 336 6.66 -23.74 -14.99
N ARG A 337 6.79 -24.71 -15.89
CA ARG A 337 6.43 -26.11 -15.66
C ARG A 337 7.69 -26.93 -15.46
N ASP A 338 7.74 -27.74 -14.42
CA ASP A 338 8.77 -28.73 -14.18
C ASP A 338 8.21 -30.15 -14.29
N SER A 339 9.09 -31.13 -14.61
CA SER A 339 8.80 -32.56 -14.60
C SER A 339 9.28 -33.27 -13.33
N GLY A 340 9.38 -32.52 -12.23
CA GLY A 340 9.84 -33.03 -10.94
C GLY A 340 8.82 -33.96 -10.25
N PRO A 341 9.05 -34.31 -9.00
CA PRO A 341 8.19 -35.23 -8.23
C PRO A 341 6.81 -34.68 -7.90
N GLY A 342 6.55 -33.40 -8.16
CA GLY A 342 5.30 -32.73 -7.79
C GLY A 342 5.10 -32.57 -6.28
N LEU A 343 3.94 -32.03 -5.91
CA LEU A 343 3.59 -31.67 -4.53
C LEU A 343 2.24 -32.28 -4.14
N SER A 344 2.16 -32.82 -2.91
CA SER A 344 0.89 -33.27 -2.34
C SER A 344 -0.01 -32.08 -1.97
N LYS A 345 -1.32 -32.31 -1.82
CA LYS A 345 -2.29 -31.31 -1.41
C LYS A 345 -1.92 -30.64 -0.07
N GLN A 346 -1.35 -31.41 0.87
CA GLN A 346 -0.90 -30.88 2.14
C GLN A 346 0.29 -29.92 1.98
N LYS A 347 1.25 -30.26 1.12
CA LYS A 347 2.41 -29.41 0.81
C LYS A 347 2.00 -28.14 0.06
N LEU A 348 1.04 -28.25 -0.87
CA LEU A 348 0.49 -27.10 -1.59
C LEU A 348 -0.13 -26.04 -0.65
N ALA A 349 -0.87 -26.47 0.38
CA ALA A 349 -1.47 -25.57 1.38
C ALA A 349 -0.44 -24.81 2.23
N GLN A 350 0.80 -25.30 2.30
CA GLN A 350 1.88 -24.74 3.11
C GLN A 350 2.96 -24.03 2.26
N LEU A 351 2.84 -24.04 0.94
CA LEU A 351 3.89 -23.62 0.02
C LEU A 351 4.28 -22.13 0.15
N PHE A 352 3.31 -21.28 0.46
CA PHE A 352 3.52 -19.85 0.61
C PHE A 352 3.65 -19.41 2.08
N GLN A 353 4.00 -20.33 2.99
CA GLN A 353 4.33 -19.99 4.37
C GLN A 353 5.83 -19.66 4.48
N PRO A 354 6.21 -18.54 5.08
CA PRO A 354 7.62 -18.18 5.27
C PRO A 354 8.39 -19.25 6.04
N PHE A 355 9.64 -19.51 5.64
CA PHE A 355 10.55 -20.48 6.24
C PHE A 355 10.13 -21.96 6.14
N ASN A 356 9.04 -22.27 5.44
CA ASN A 356 8.57 -23.65 5.28
C ASN A 356 9.26 -24.32 4.09
N ARG A 357 10.00 -25.42 4.33
CA ARG A 357 10.72 -26.19 3.32
C ARG A 357 10.04 -27.52 2.99
N LEU A 358 8.79 -27.70 3.38
CA LEU A 358 7.93 -28.86 3.05
C LEU A 358 8.56 -30.22 3.43
N GLY A 359 9.29 -30.29 4.54
CA GLY A 359 9.92 -31.51 5.04
C GLY A 359 11.28 -31.85 4.39
N GLN A 360 11.88 -30.94 3.64
CA GLN A 360 13.25 -31.12 3.08
C GLN A 360 14.34 -30.45 3.93
N GLU A 361 14.10 -30.29 5.22
CA GLU A 361 15.03 -29.63 6.16
C GLU A 361 16.35 -30.39 6.32
N ALA A 362 16.32 -31.72 6.24
CA ALA A 362 17.49 -32.59 6.33
C ALA A 362 18.10 -32.95 4.96
N GLY A 363 17.53 -32.48 3.84
CA GLY A 363 17.98 -32.81 2.49
C GLY A 363 19.21 -32.00 2.05
N SER A 364 19.97 -32.52 1.08
CA SER A 364 21.12 -31.85 0.44
C SER A 364 20.74 -30.58 -0.33
N THR A 365 19.45 -30.33 -0.54
CA THR A 365 18.93 -29.25 -1.38
C THR A 365 18.81 -27.96 -0.57
N LYS A 366 19.66 -26.95 -0.82
CA LYS A 366 19.69 -25.66 -0.11
C LYS A 366 18.56 -24.72 -0.53
N GLY A 367 17.99 -23.99 0.42
CA GLY A 367 17.01 -22.92 0.17
C GLY A 367 16.49 -22.31 1.46
N THR A 368 16.15 -21.04 1.41
CA THR A 368 15.71 -20.23 2.56
C THR A 368 14.25 -20.52 2.97
N GLY A 369 13.43 -21.02 2.03
CA GLY A 369 11.97 -21.18 2.21
C GLY A 369 11.20 -19.85 2.17
N ILE A 370 11.86 -18.75 1.76
CA ILE A 370 11.27 -17.41 1.68
C ILE A 370 11.01 -17.00 0.23
N GLY A 371 11.81 -17.48 -0.72
CA GLY A 371 11.81 -17.01 -2.11
C GLY A 371 10.42 -17.03 -2.78
N LEU A 372 9.61 -18.09 -2.60
CA LEU A 372 8.25 -18.14 -3.17
C LEU A 372 7.30 -17.11 -2.51
N VAL A 373 7.44 -16.87 -1.22
CA VAL A 373 6.66 -15.85 -0.49
C VAL A 373 7.01 -14.45 -1.00
N VAL A 374 8.30 -14.15 -1.15
CA VAL A 374 8.78 -12.89 -1.73
C VAL A 374 8.27 -12.74 -3.16
N SER A 375 8.38 -13.77 -4.00
CA SER A 375 7.86 -13.74 -5.38
C SER A 375 6.38 -13.44 -5.44
N GLN A 376 5.56 -14.09 -4.59
CA GLN A 376 4.12 -13.85 -4.52
C GLN A 376 3.82 -12.40 -4.11
N ARG A 377 4.51 -11.88 -3.09
CA ARG A 377 4.32 -10.51 -2.63
C ARG A 377 4.76 -9.48 -3.68
N LEU A 378 5.87 -9.72 -4.38
CA LEU A 378 6.32 -8.85 -5.47
C LEU A 378 5.29 -8.79 -6.60
N ILE A 379 4.76 -9.94 -7.04
CA ILE A 379 3.73 -9.98 -8.07
C ILE A 379 2.46 -9.25 -7.61
N GLN A 380 2.01 -9.46 -6.37
CA GLN A 380 0.86 -8.73 -5.78
C GLN A 380 1.10 -7.22 -5.74
N SER A 381 2.29 -6.78 -5.36
CA SER A 381 2.67 -5.35 -5.33
C SER A 381 2.73 -4.72 -6.73
N MET A 382 2.99 -5.52 -7.77
CA MET A 382 2.90 -5.13 -9.19
C MET A 382 1.47 -5.23 -9.76
N GLY A 383 0.46 -5.50 -8.93
CA GLY A 383 -0.96 -5.63 -9.34
C GLY A 383 -1.28 -6.94 -10.07
N GLY A 384 -0.41 -7.94 -9.91
CA GLY A 384 -0.54 -9.27 -10.48
C GLY A 384 -1.09 -10.32 -9.50
N GLU A 385 -1.19 -11.55 -10.00
CA GLU A 385 -1.58 -12.72 -9.24
C GLU A 385 -0.59 -13.86 -9.50
N MET A 386 -0.32 -14.71 -8.49
CA MET A 386 0.57 -15.85 -8.60
C MET A 386 -0.10 -17.10 -8.03
N GLY A 387 0.09 -18.23 -8.71
CA GLY A 387 -0.48 -19.50 -8.29
C GLY A 387 0.38 -20.69 -8.67
N VAL A 388 -0.08 -21.88 -8.26
CA VAL A 388 0.59 -23.15 -8.48
C VAL A 388 -0.42 -24.25 -8.74
N GLU A 389 -0.11 -25.12 -9.69
CA GLU A 389 -0.80 -26.38 -9.95
C GLU A 389 0.24 -27.49 -9.89
N SER A 390 0.01 -28.54 -9.11
CA SER A 390 0.97 -29.64 -9.00
C SER A 390 0.29 -30.97 -8.74
N MET A 391 0.87 -32.01 -9.28
CA MET A 391 0.43 -33.40 -9.08
C MET A 391 1.64 -34.28 -8.76
N GLU A 392 1.54 -35.06 -7.68
CA GLU A 392 2.59 -35.97 -7.27
C GLU A 392 2.93 -36.95 -8.39
N GLY A 393 4.21 -37.13 -8.69
CA GLY A 393 4.72 -38.00 -9.76
C GLY A 393 4.68 -37.43 -11.17
N VAL A 394 4.08 -36.23 -11.37
CA VAL A 394 3.93 -35.61 -12.71
C VAL A 394 4.77 -34.34 -12.84
N GLY A 395 4.81 -33.53 -11.78
CA GLY A 395 5.52 -32.25 -11.77
C GLY A 395 4.67 -31.08 -11.20
N SER A 396 5.20 -29.86 -11.36
CA SER A 396 4.53 -28.64 -10.90
C SER A 396 4.49 -27.59 -11.99
N LEU A 397 3.46 -26.76 -11.97
CA LEU A 397 3.27 -25.59 -12.81
C LEU A 397 3.12 -24.38 -11.91
N PHE A 398 4.13 -23.54 -11.83
CA PHE A 398 4.05 -22.23 -11.19
C PHE A 398 3.71 -21.19 -12.24
N TRP A 399 2.79 -20.30 -11.93
CA TRP A 399 2.38 -19.24 -12.84
C TRP A 399 2.17 -17.91 -12.12
N PHE A 400 2.35 -16.84 -12.86
CA PHE A 400 1.96 -15.49 -12.42
C PHE A 400 1.40 -14.70 -13.59
N GLU A 401 0.56 -13.73 -13.26
CA GLU A 401 -0.11 -12.85 -14.22
C GLU A 401 0.25 -11.39 -13.96
N LEU A 402 0.51 -10.66 -15.04
CA LEU A 402 0.73 -9.22 -15.03
C LEU A 402 -0.12 -8.53 -16.08
N LYS A 403 -0.28 -7.21 -15.95
CA LYS A 403 -0.99 -6.39 -16.91
C LYS A 403 -0.19 -6.29 -18.20
N LEU A 404 -0.81 -6.67 -19.33
CA LEU A 404 -0.26 -6.48 -20.67
C LEU A 404 -0.31 -4.98 -21.03
N VAL A 405 0.74 -4.47 -21.67
CA VAL A 405 0.79 -3.12 -22.21
C VAL A 405 0.58 -3.22 -23.72
N ASP A 406 -0.48 -2.59 -24.22
CA ASP A 406 -0.75 -2.53 -25.66
C ASP A 406 0.33 -1.71 -26.38
N ALA A 407 0.76 -2.17 -27.55
CA ALA A 407 1.92 -1.66 -28.29
C ALA A 407 1.79 -0.21 -28.80
N GLU A 408 0.64 0.44 -28.63
CA GLU A 408 0.43 1.83 -29.11
C GLU A 408 1.06 2.92 -28.23
N SER A 409 1.53 2.60 -27.03
CA SER A 409 2.09 3.59 -26.08
C SER A 409 3.63 3.61 -25.98
N ALA A 410 4.33 2.79 -26.76
CA ALA A 410 5.80 2.63 -26.65
C ALA A 410 6.56 3.30 -27.80
N SER A 411 6.25 4.57 -28.08
CA SER A 411 7.05 5.38 -29.01
C SER A 411 7.66 6.57 -28.26
N THR A 412 8.68 6.32 -27.47
CA THR A 412 9.76 7.31 -27.23
C THR A 412 10.89 6.66 -26.38
N ALA A 413 12.09 6.73 -26.93
CA ALA A 413 13.39 6.50 -26.30
C ALA A 413 13.92 5.06 -26.26
N CYS A 414 14.87 4.73 -27.07
CA CYS A 414 16.29 4.75 -26.76
C CYS A 414 17.09 4.18 -27.92
N THR A 415 17.77 5.04 -28.62
CA THR A 415 18.85 4.68 -29.54
C THR A 415 20.09 4.41 -28.68
N VAL A 416 20.33 3.17 -28.33
CA VAL A 416 21.62 2.76 -27.74
C VAL A 416 22.58 2.49 -28.88
N ARG A 417 23.55 3.37 -29.02
CA ARG A 417 24.70 3.19 -29.91
C ARG A 417 25.63 2.12 -29.30
N ALA A 418 25.65 0.96 -29.91
CA ALA A 418 26.64 -0.07 -29.63
C ALA A 418 28.04 0.44 -30.06
N THR A 419 28.92 0.62 -29.11
CA THR A 419 30.34 0.84 -29.35
C THR A 419 31.05 -0.52 -29.33
N GLN A 420 31.56 -0.96 -30.46
CA GLN A 420 32.35 -2.18 -30.58
C GLN A 420 33.72 -1.97 -29.88
N PRO A 421 34.25 -2.98 -29.18
CA PRO A 421 35.62 -2.90 -28.63
C PRO A 421 36.65 -3.18 -29.72
N MET A 422 37.59 -2.25 -29.89
CA MET A 422 38.83 -2.50 -30.65
C MET A 422 39.84 -3.27 -29.79
N PRO A 423 40.58 -4.23 -30.35
CA PRO A 423 41.61 -4.97 -29.64
C PRO A 423 42.86 -4.11 -29.46
N ALA A 424 43.28 -3.90 -28.20
CA ALA A 424 44.54 -3.25 -27.88
C ALA A 424 45.65 -4.27 -27.73
N GLN A 425 46.66 -4.17 -28.57
CA GLN A 425 47.93 -4.87 -28.46
C GLN A 425 48.73 -4.29 -27.30
N ALA A 426 49.18 -5.15 -26.39
CA ALA A 426 50.03 -4.82 -25.28
C ALA A 426 51.51 -4.72 -25.73
N THR A 427 52.16 -3.61 -25.45
CA THR A 427 53.61 -3.49 -25.44
C THR A 427 54.09 -3.33 -23.99
N PRO A 428 55.10 -4.09 -23.54
CA PRO A 428 55.58 -3.99 -22.18
C PRO A 428 56.62 -2.86 -22.07
N LEU A 429 56.39 -1.89 -21.21
CA LEU A 429 57.39 -0.96 -20.74
C LEU A 429 57.64 -1.21 -19.24
N ASN A 430 58.89 -1.63 -19.00
CA ASN A 430 59.48 -1.90 -17.71
C ASN A 430 59.87 -0.60 -17.00
N HIS A 431 59.20 -0.25 -15.89
CA HIS A 431 59.74 0.44 -14.72
C HIS A 431 58.74 0.27 -13.57
N PRO A 432 59.17 0.00 -12.32
CA PRO A 432 58.24 -0.13 -11.20
C PRO A 432 57.78 1.27 -10.75
N VAL A 433 56.82 1.82 -11.44
CA VAL A 433 56.05 2.98 -10.96
C VAL A 433 55.10 2.48 -9.90
N GLN A 434 55.32 2.89 -8.65
CA GLN A 434 54.41 2.57 -7.54
C GLN A 434 53.09 3.33 -7.78
N ARG A 435 52.05 2.61 -8.17
CA ARG A 435 50.71 3.19 -8.43
C ARG A 435 49.92 3.29 -7.15
N THR A 436 49.17 4.38 -6.98
CA THR A 436 48.40 4.68 -5.76
C THR A 436 46.92 4.47 -5.99
N VAL A 437 46.29 3.65 -5.13
CA VAL A 437 44.86 3.42 -5.06
C VAL A 437 44.34 4.12 -3.82
N LEU A 438 43.41 5.03 -3.96
CA LEU A 438 42.70 5.67 -2.85
C LEU A 438 41.39 4.91 -2.58
N TYR A 439 41.18 4.42 -1.38
CA TYR A 439 39.95 3.75 -0.96
C TYR A 439 39.19 4.59 0.06
N VAL A 440 37.98 5.02 -0.28
CA VAL A 440 37.10 5.81 0.58
C VAL A 440 36.03 4.88 1.15
N GLU A 441 36.10 4.61 2.45
CA GLU A 441 35.28 3.63 3.16
C GLU A 441 35.28 3.99 4.64
N ASP A 442 34.12 4.00 5.29
CA ASP A 442 33.96 4.34 6.71
C ASP A 442 34.25 3.15 7.64
N ASN A 443 34.17 1.93 7.13
CA ASN A 443 34.41 0.70 7.91
C ASN A 443 35.90 0.30 7.89
N ALA A 444 36.54 0.32 9.06
CA ALA A 444 37.94 -0.05 9.22
C ALA A 444 38.26 -1.49 8.82
N ASP A 445 37.33 -2.44 9.01
CA ASP A 445 37.52 -3.84 8.65
C ASP A 445 37.55 -4.02 7.13
N ASN A 446 36.73 -3.26 6.39
CA ASN A 446 36.75 -3.24 4.94
C ASN A 446 38.03 -2.63 4.41
N ILE A 447 38.57 -1.59 5.05
CA ILE A 447 39.88 -1.02 4.71
C ILE A 447 40.99 -2.04 4.96
N ALA A 448 40.97 -2.77 6.07
CA ALA A 448 41.93 -3.82 6.39
C ALA A 448 41.87 -4.97 5.36
N LEU A 449 40.68 -5.42 5.00
CA LEU A 449 40.47 -6.43 3.96
C LEU A 449 41.04 -5.98 2.62
N MET A 450 40.76 -4.75 2.17
CA MET A 450 41.24 -4.20 0.93
C MET A 450 42.79 -4.07 0.94
N THR A 451 43.37 -3.68 2.09
CA THR A 451 44.81 -3.60 2.30
C THR A 451 45.47 -4.96 2.07
N GLN A 452 44.92 -6.01 2.69
CA GLN A 452 45.46 -7.37 2.52
C GLN A 452 45.30 -7.90 1.09
N LEU A 453 44.18 -7.58 0.45
CA LEU A 453 43.91 -7.96 -0.94
C LEU A 453 44.97 -7.37 -1.91
N LEU A 454 45.44 -6.13 -1.67
CA LEU A 454 46.40 -5.46 -2.50
C LEU A 454 47.87 -5.71 -2.09
N VAL A 455 48.16 -6.20 -0.88
CA VAL A 455 49.52 -6.62 -0.46
C VAL A 455 50.10 -7.68 -1.40
N ALA A 456 49.27 -8.58 -1.93
CA ALA A 456 49.73 -9.59 -2.90
C ALA A 456 50.14 -9.02 -4.27
N ARG A 457 49.99 -7.71 -4.51
CA ARG A 457 50.34 -7.02 -5.76
C ARG A 457 51.48 -6.04 -5.59
N PRO A 458 52.74 -6.47 -5.83
CA PRO A 458 53.91 -5.58 -5.72
C PRO A 458 53.77 -4.45 -6.77
N GLY A 459 53.90 -3.20 -6.29
CA GLY A 459 53.77 -1.99 -7.12
C GLY A 459 52.48 -1.21 -6.94
N LEU A 460 51.50 -1.70 -6.12
CA LEU A 460 50.34 -0.95 -5.73
C LEU A 460 50.48 -0.45 -4.28
N ARG A 461 50.12 0.82 -4.06
CA ARG A 461 49.99 1.41 -2.73
C ARG A 461 48.56 1.77 -2.45
N LEU A 462 47.97 1.16 -1.42
CA LEU A 462 46.65 1.54 -0.94
C LEU A 462 46.75 2.67 0.08
N VAL A 463 45.86 3.65 -0.03
CA VAL A 463 45.65 4.71 0.94
C VAL A 463 44.18 4.74 1.29
N GLY A 464 43.83 4.56 2.57
CA GLY A 464 42.45 4.57 3.06
C GLY A 464 42.03 5.95 3.53
N ALA A 465 40.78 6.33 3.23
CA ALA A 465 40.12 7.53 3.77
C ALA A 465 38.80 7.11 4.46
N PRO A 466 38.60 7.48 5.73
CA PRO A 466 37.43 7.00 6.49
C PRO A 466 36.16 7.79 6.23
N ASP A 467 36.23 8.88 5.47
CA ASP A 467 35.09 9.74 5.14
C ASP A 467 35.27 10.42 3.78
N ALA A 468 34.15 10.93 3.24
CA ALA A 468 34.12 11.59 1.94
C ALA A 468 35.01 12.84 1.87
N MET A 469 35.02 13.66 2.93
CA MET A 469 35.77 14.90 2.98
C MET A 469 37.29 14.65 2.93
N ARG A 470 37.77 13.67 3.70
CA ARG A 470 39.16 13.23 3.67
C ARG A 470 39.51 12.59 2.34
N GLY A 471 38.62 11.77 1.79
CA GLY A 471 38.75 11.16 0.46
C GLY A 471 38.99 12.19 -0.62
N MET A 472 38.19 13.24 -0.69
CA MET A 472 38.36 14.35 -1.65
C MET A 472 39.66 15.12 -1.43
N ALA A 473 40.00 15.45 -0.18
CA ALA A 473 41.27 16.14 0.13
C ALA A 473 42.48 15.30 -0.28
N MET A 474 42.44 13.98 -0.02
CA MET A 474 43.52 13.06 -0.41
C MET A 474 43.56 12.82 -1.92
N ALA A 475 42.44 12.77 -2.62
CA ALA A 475 42.40 12.69 -4.08
C ALA A 475 43.10 13.89 -4.73
N ARG A 476 42.91 15.11 -4.19
CA ARG A 476 43.62 16.33 -4.65
C ARG A 476 45.11 16.33 -4.34
N SER A 477 45.49 15.91 -3.14
CA SER A 477 46.89 16.01 -2.68
C SER A 477 47.77 14.88 -3.18
N LEU A 478 47.22 13.66 -3.31
CA LEU A 478 47.98 12.46 -3.70
C LEU A 478 47.91 12.16 -5.19
N ALA A 479 46.93 12.73 -5.91
CA ALA A 479 46.65 12.43 -7.31
C ALA A 479 46.66 10.90 -7.57
N PRO A 480 45.82 10.09 -6.93
CA PRO A 480 45.88 8.64 -7.05
C PRO A 480 45.56 8.20 -8.48
N ASP A 481 46.08 7.03 -8.88
CA ASP A 481 45.79 6.45 -10.20
C ASP A 481 44.36 5.98 -10.34
N VAL A 482 43.74 5.53 -9.23
CA VAL A 482 42.35 5.06 -9.17
C VAL A 482 41.77 5.41 -7.81
N VAL A 483 40.50 5.80 -7.79
CA VAL A 483 39.69 5.93 -6.57
C VAL A 483 38.69 4.78 -6.51
N VAL A 484 38.66 4.06 -5.39
CA VAL A 484 37.64 3.09 -5.03
C VAL A 484 36.77 3.73 -3.96
N MET A 485 35.47 3.79 -4.16
CA MET A 485 34.59 4.58 -3.30
C MET A 485 33.34 3.81 -2.91
N ASP A 486 33.06 3.74 -1.61
CA ASP A 486 31.73 3.31 -1.15
C ASP A 486 30.69 4.37 -1.53
N ILE A 487 29.54 3.90 -2.03
CA ILE A 487 28.42 4.79 -2.35
C ILE A 487 27.70 5.24 -1.08
N ASN A 488 27.64 4.37 -0.05
CA ASN A 488 26.91 4.63 1.20
C ASN A 488 27.85 5.18 2.29
N LEU A 489 28.41 6.35 2.06
CA LEU A 489 29.18 7.06 3.08
C LEU A 489 28.25 7.82 4.03
N PRO A 490 28.61 7.98 5.33
CA PRO A 490 27.73 8.58 6.33
C PRO A 490 27.48 10.07 6.14
N ASP A 491 28.43 10.80 5.55
CA ASP A 491 28.39 12.27 5.46
C ASP A 491 27.75 12.75 4.16
N ILE A 492 28.24 12.25 3.03
CA ILE A 492 27.85 12.66 1.68
C ILE A 492 27.81 11.40 0.82
N SER A 493 26.78 11.28 -0.02
CA SER A 493 26.63 10.14 -0.92
C SER A 493 27.80 10.04 -1.90
N GLY A 494 28.30 8.82 -2.18
CA GLY A 494 29.37 8.60 -3.15
C GLY A 494 29.07 9.16 -4.55
N LEU A 495 27.81 9.29 -4.93
CA LEU A 495 27.37 9.96 -6.15
C LEU A 495 27.67 11.47 -6.13
N GLU A 496 27.41 12.13 -5.02
CA GLU A 496 27.72 13.56 -4.86
C GLU A 496 29.24 13.80 -4.82
N VAL A 497 29.99 12.92 -4.14
CA VAL A 497 31.46 12.96 -4.14
C VAL A 497 32.03 12.81 -5.56
N LEU A 498 31.48 11.88 -6.35
CA LEU A 498 31.86 11.72 -7.75
C LEU A 498 31.67 13.03 -8.55
N GLN A 499 30.52 13.69 -8.40
CA GLN A 499 30.21 14.96 -9.07
C GLN A 499 31.24 16.05 -8.68
N LEU A 500 31.61 16.12 -7.40
CA LEU A 500 32.61 17.06 -6.90
C LEU A 500 33.99 16.76 -7.44
N LEU A 501 34.38 15.47 -7.53
CA LEU A 501 35.67 15.07 -8.14
C LEU A 501 35.70 15.37 -9.64
N GLN A 502 34.59 15.21 -10.36
CA GLN A 502 34.51 15.52 -11.80
C GLN A 502 34.49 17.03 -12.09
N ALA A 503 33.95 17.83 -11.17
CA ALA A 503 33.92 19.29 -11.29
C ALA A 503 35.33 19.92 -11.08
N ASP A 504 36.23 19.23 -10.37
CA ASP A 504 37.57 19.72 -10.06
C ASP A 504 38.57 19.32 -11.17
N PRO A 505 39.23 20.29 -11.85
CA PRO A 505 40.25 20.02 -12.88
C PRO A 505 41.39 19.13 -12.41
N ALA A 506 41.72 19.14 -11.10
CA ALA A 506 42.80 18.34 -10.54
C ALA A 506 42.47 16.86 -10.39
N THR A 507 41.16 16.49 -10.26
CA THR A 507 40.74 15.13 -9.97
C THR A 507 39.83 14.51 -11.03
N ARG A 508 39.27 15.29 -11.96
CA ARG A 508 38.31 14.85 -12.97
C ARG A 508 38.82 13.73 -13.90
N HIS A 509 40.11 13.56 -14.03
CA HIS A 509 40.76 12.57 -14.90
C HIS A 509 40.94 11.22 -14.21
N ILE A 510 40.75 11.16 -12.88
CA ILE A 510 40.97 9.95 -12.08
C ILE A 510 39.75 9.02 -12.24
N PRO A 511 39.94 7.78 -12.69
CA PRO A 511 38.84 6.81 -12.75
C PRO A 511 38.35 6.44 -11.34
N VAL A 512 37.03 6.46 -11.17
CA VAL A 512 36.38 6.14 -9.87
C VAL A 512 35.58 4.84 -10.01
N LEU A 513 35.95 3.84 -9.20
CA LEU A 513 35.17 2.59 -9.04
C LEU A 513 34.20 2.74 -7.89
N ALA A 514 32.92 2.43 -8.13
CA ALA A 514 31.91 2.39 -7.09
C ALA A 514 31.89 1.02 -6.41
N LEU A 515 31.82 1.02 -5.07
CA LEU A 515 31.43 -0.14 -4.27
C LEU A 515 30.06 0.11 -3.64
N SER A 516 29.13 -0.80 -3.77
CA SER A 516 27.77 -0.63 -3.23
C SER A 516 27.26 -1.91 -2.57
N ALA A 517 26.53 -1.74 -1.48
CA ALA A 517 25.75 -2.83 -0.88
C ALA A 517 24.51 -3.19 -1.71
N ASN A 518 24.09 -2.32 -2.63
CA ASN A 518 22.90 -2.48 -3.44
C ASN A 518 23.27 -2.87 -4.87
N ALA A 519 22.79 -4.03 -5.31
CA ALA A 519 23.09 -4.61 -6.62
C ALA A 519 21.97 -4.38 -7.65
N MET A 520 21.04 -3.43 -7.39
CA MET A 520 19.93 -3.23 -8.32
C MET A 520 20.44 -2.69 -9.66
N PRO A 521 20.04 -3.27 -10.80
CA PRO A 521 20.50 -2.85 -12.14
C PRO A 521 20.34 -1.35 -12.38
N ARG A 522 19.28 -0.75 -11.84
CA ARG A 522 19.01 0.69 -11.92
C ARG A 522 20.04 1.54 -11.17
N ASP A 523 20.49 1.07 -9.99
CA ASP A 523 21.52 1.77 -9.22
C ASP A 523 22.87 1.66 -9.92
N VAL A 524 23.15 0.50 -10.52
CA VAL A 524 24.33 0.27 -11.37
C VAL A 524 24.27 1.17 -12.60
N GLU A 525 23.15 1.21 -13.33
CA GLU A 525 22.97 2.04 -14.52
C GLU A 525 23.04 3.53 -14.19
N LYS A 526 22.39 3.95 -13.08
CA LYS A 526 22.46 5.32 -12.57
C LYS A 526 23.88 5.70 -12.17
N GLY A 527 24.62 4.82 -11.53
CA GLY A 527 26.00 5.03 -11.17
C GLY A 527 26.91 5.17 -12.39
N LEU A 528 26.78 4.26 -13.35
CA LEU A 528 27.55 4.32 -14.61
C LEU A 528 27.20 5.58 -15.43
N SER A 529 25.92 5.95 -15.50
CA SER A 529 25.43 7.17 -16.16
C SER A 529 25.94 8.44 -15.47
N ALA A 530 26.14 8.40 -14.14
CA ALA A 530 26.70 9.50 -13.37
C ALA A 530 28.21 9.66 -13.59
N GLY A 531 28.89 8.64 -14.17
CA GLY A 531 30.29 8.70 -14.54
C GLY A 531 31.24 7.83 -13.71
N PHE A 532 30.74 6.90 -12.90
CA PHE A 532 31.59 5.85 -12.36
C PHE A 532 32.15 5.00 -13.50
N TYR A 533 33.42 4.67 -13.42
CA TYR A 533 34.09 3.83 -14.41
C TYR A 533 33.56 2.38 -14.37
N ARG A 534 33.40 1.85 -13.16
CA ARG A 534 32.81 0.53 -12.88
C ARG A 534 31.99 0.60 -11.60
N TYR A 535 31.03 -0.30 -11.50
CA TYR A 535 30.17 -0.44 -10.34
C TYR A 535 30.24 -1.88 -9.84
N ILE A 536 30.73 -2.09 -8.62
CA ILE A 536 30.95 -3.41 -8.01
C ILE A 536 30.06 -3.54 -6.79
N THR A 537 29.44 -4.70 -6.65
CA THR A 537 28.53 -4.99 -5.54
C THR A 537 29.27 -5.63 -4.38
N LYS A 538 28.94 -5.21 -3.16
CA LYS A 538 29.38 -5.87 -1.92
C LYS A 538 28.47 -7.07 -1.63
N PRO A 539 29.01 -8.24 -1.19
CA PRO A 539 30.41 -8.52 -0.90
C PRO A 539 31.27 -8.61 -2.16
N ILE A 540 32.47 -8.11 -2.04
CA ILE A 540 33.42 -8.03 -3.15
C ILE A 540 33.84 -9.45 -3.57
N LYS A 541 33.63 -9.78 -4.84
CA LYS A 541 34.26 -10.97 -5.45
C LYS A 541 35.67 -10.58 -5.87
N VAL A 542 36.66 -11.19 -5.24
CA VAL A 542 38.06 -10.81 -5.38
C VAL A 542 38.49 -10.74 -6.85
N ASN A 543 38.18 -11.74 -7.66
CA ASN A 543 38.58 -11.78 -9.07
C ASN A 543 37.96 -10.63 -9.91
N GLU A 544 36.66 -10.37 -9.70
CA GLU A 544 35.92 -9.32 -10.40
C GLU A 544 36.44 -7.93 -10.03
N PHE A 545 36.73 -7.72 -8.75
CA PHE A 545 37.33 -6.47 -8.26
C PHE A 545 38.74 -6.24 -8.83
N LEU A 546 39.62 -7.25 -8.79
CA LEU A 546 40.97 -7.14 -9.28
C LEU A 546 41.01 -6.86 -10.78
N GLN A 547 40.14 -7.48 -11.56
CA GLN A 547 39.99 -7.21 -12.99
C GLN A 547 39.58 -5.74 -13.24
N ALA A 548 38.56 -5.24 -12.53
CA ALA A 548 38.08 -3.87 -12.67
C ALA A 548 39.13 -2.85 -12.25
N LEU A 549 39.93 -3.15 -11.21
CA LEU A 549 41.03 -2.33 -10.76
C LEU A 549 42.16 -2.26 -11.83
N ASP A 550 42.55 -3.40 -12.42
CA ASP A 550 43.55 -3.47 -13.47
C ASP A 550 43.15 -2.66 -14.72
N GLU A 551 41.86 -2.76 -15.10
CA GLU A 551 41.29 -1.97 -16.20
C GLU A 551 41.36 -0.46 -15.89
N GLY A 552 40.96 -0.04 -14.66
CA GLY A 552 41.02 1.36 -14.21
C GLY A 552 42.46 1.91 -14.21
N LEU A 553 43.42 1.13 -13.70
CA LEU A 553 44.83 1.48 -13.71
C LEU A 553 45.42 1.59 -15.13
N ALA A 554 44.94 0.76 -16.07
CA ALA A 554 45.36 0.85 -17.48
C ALA A 554 44.84 2.13 -18.16
N MET A 555 43.67 2.63 -17.76
CA MET A 555 43.13 3.91 -18.25
C MET A 555 43.95 5.11 -17.74
N ALA A 556 44.27 5.14 -16.44
CA ALA A 556 45.09 6.19 -15.86
C ALA A 556 46.47 6.30 -16.54
N GLY A 557 47.08 5.16 -16.94
CA GLY A 557 48.35 5.14 -17.67
C GLY A 557 48.28 5.59 -19.14
N LYS A 558 47.09 5.74 -19.72
CA LYS A 558 46.88 6.27 -21.09
C LYS A 558 46.59 7.78 -21.11
N ALA A 559 46.28 8.37 -19.96
CA ALA A 559 45.96 9.79 -19.83
C ALA A 559 47.16 10.68 -19.52
N LEU A 560 48.35 10.09 -19.35
CA LEU A 560 49.67 10.73 -19.28
C LEU A 560 50.40 10.59 -20.62
#